data_f971f6bad9b9017d3c6808685ac2e804
#
_entry.id   f971f6bad9b9017d3c6808685ac2e804
#
_cell.length_a   1.000
_cell.length_b   1.000
_cell.length_c   1.000
_cell.angle_alpha   90.00
_cell.angle_beta   90.00
_cell.angle_gamma   90.00
#
_symmetry.space_group_name_H-M   'P 1'
#
loop_
_entity.id
_entity.type
_entity.pdbx_description
1 polymer ?
#
loop_
_entity_poly.entity_id
_entity_poly.type
_entity_poly.pdbx_seq_one_letter_code
_entity_poly.pdbx_strand_id
1 'polypeptide(L)'
;MAQLLITGMRMFSRTAVNATKDVFKLGKLNHVAIACPDLKKASEFYKNALGADVSAPQDLPSHGVTTVFVNLGNSKIELLHPLGDKSPIAGFLKKNAAGGMHHICIEVDDIEKAVSAVKSKGVQCLAEKTSIGAHGKPVMFLHPKSCNGVLIELEQA
;
A
#
# COMPACT_ATOMS: atom_id res chain seq x y z
N MET A 1 -12.90 66.64 -29.74
CA MET A 1 -11.98 65.51 -30.06
C MET A 1 -12.03 64.55 -28.91
N ALA A 2 -12.76 63.46 -29.07
CA ALA A 2 -12.90 62.43 -28.04
C ALA A 2 -12.07 61.22 -28.48
N GLN A 3 -11.11 60.81 -27.69
CA GLN A 3 -10.19 59.72 -27.96
C GLN A 3 -10.75 58.44 -27.28
N LEU A 4 -11.14 57.51 -28.11
CA LEU A 4 -11.71 56.21 -27.72
C LEU A 4 -10.60 55.25 -27.28
N LEU A 5 -10.57 54.92 -26.00
CA LEU A 5 -9.70 53.90 -25.44
C LEU A 5 -10.34 52.53 -25.66
N ILE A 6 -9.76 51.74 -26.57
CA ILE A 6 -10.14 50.33 -26.74
C ILE A 6 -9.35 49.49 -25.72
N THR A 7 -10.06 49.03 -24.68
CA THR A 7 -9.52 48.10 -23.68
C THR A 7 -9.51 46.69 -24.28
N GLY A 8 -8.33 46.20 -24.64
CA GLY A 8 -8.14 44.83 -25.14
C GLY A 8 -8.44 43.81 -24.05
N MET A 9 -9.53 43.10 -24.19
CA MET A 9 -9.89 41.95 -23.34
C MET A 9 -9.03 40.77 -23.74
N ARG A 10 -8.00 40.45 -22.92
CA ARG A 10 -7.22 39.21 -23.05
C ARG A 10 -8.13 38.03 -22.69
N MET A 11 -8.56 37.28 -23.71
CA MET A 11 -9.14 35.96 -23.53
C MET A 11 -8.06 35.04 -22.96
N PHE A 12 -8.16 34.70 -21.70
CA PHE A 12 -7.44 33.56 -21.14
C PHE A 12 -8.01 32.28 -21.76
N SER A 13 -7.28 31.74 -22.71
CA SER A 13 -7.53 30.38 -23.21
C SER A 13 -7.45 29.43 -22.02
N ARG A 14 -8.57 28.93 -21.55
CA ARG A 14 -8.61 27.77 -20.65
C ARG A 14 -8.08 26.59 -21.45
N THR A 15 -6.80 26.29 -21.30
CA THR A 15 -6.26 25.00 -21.70
C THR A 15 -7.09 23.96 -20.96
N ALA A 16 -7.91 23.22 -21.68
CA ALA A 16 -8.62 22.08 -21.15
C ALA A 16 -7.54 21.12 -20.64
N VAL A 17 -7.40 21.05 -19.31
CA VAL A 17 -6.71 19.95 -18.67
C VAL A 17 -7.50 18.72 -19.09
N ASN A 18 -6.97 17.94 -20.05
CA ASN A 18 -7.48 16.62 -20.34
C ASN A 18 -7.51 15.87 -19.00
N ALA A 19 -8.67 15.79 -18.40
CA ALA A 19 -8.92 14.86 -17.31
C ALA A 19 -8.62 13.48 -17.90
N THR A 20 -7.44 12.95 -17.60
CA THR A 20 -7.12 11.54 -17.84
C THR A 20 -8.24 10.79 -17.16
N LYS A 21 -9.09 10.15 -17.96
CA LYS A 21 -10.17 9.29 -17.49
C LYS A 21 -9.52 8.35 -16.50
N ASP A 22 -9.92 8.37 -15.23
CA ASP A 22 -9.34 7.54 -14.19
C ASP A 22 -9.39 6.11 -14.68
N VAL A 23 -8.20 5.55 -14.95
CA VAL A 23 -8.07 4.21 -15.51
C VAL A 23 -8.41 3.17 -14.45
N PHE A 24 -8.27 3.54 -13.18
CA PHE A 24 -8.65 2.76 -11.99
C PHE A 24 -8.99 3.72 -10.84
N LYS A 25 -9.63 3.21 -9.79
CA LYS A 25 -9.95 3.98 -8.58
C LYS A 25 -9.24 3.39 -7.37
N LEU A 26 -8.66 4.26 -6.56
CA LEU A 26 -8.22 3.89 -5.22
C LEU A 26 -9.42 3.64 -4.33
N GLY A 27 -9.35 2.53 -3.59
CA GLY A 27 -10.31 2.15 -2.57
C GLY A 27 -9.85 2.55 -1.16
N LYS A 28 -10.04 1.67 -0.20
CA LYS A 28 -9.72 1.87 1.21
C LYS A 28 -8.25 1.61 1.48
N LEU A 29 -7.76 2.15 2.60
CA LEU A 29 -6.60 1.59 3.28
C LEU A 29 -7.03 0.21 3.83
N ASN A 30 -6.54 -0.86 3.21
CA ASN A 30 -6.86 -2.22 3.64
C ASN A 30 -6.17 -2.53 4.98
N HIS A 31 -4.83 -2.36 5.02
CA HIS A 31 -4.07 -2.56 6.25
C HIS A 31 -2.76 -1.76 6.26
N VAL A 32 -2.19 -1.69 7.46
CA VAL A 32 -0.80 -1.29 7.71
C VAL A 32 -0.08 -2.52 8.23
N ALA A 33 0.98 -2.94 7.53
CA ALA A 33 1.79 -4.07 7.94
C ALA A 33 2.94 -3.65 8.85
N ILE A 34 3.12 -4.36 9.94
CA ILE A 34 4.18 -4.15 10.93
C ILE A 34 5.00 -5.43 11.04
N ALA A 35 6.29 -5.36 10.68
CA ALA A 35 7.21 -6.46 10.89
C ALA A 35 7.61 -6.53 12.38
N CYS A 36 7.45 -7.70 12.98
CA CYS A 36 7.63 -7.94 14.40
C CYS A 36 8.72 -9.00 14.63
N PRO A 37 9.75 -8.74 15.46
CA PRO A 37 10.73 -9.76 15.86
C PRO A 37 10.12 -10.83 16.79
N ASP A 38 9.03 -10.49 17.49
CA ASP A 38 8.27 -11.38 18.37
C ASP A 38 6.78 -11.16 18.14
N LEU A 39 6.17 -12.07 17.37
CA LEU A 39 4.76 -11.99 16.98
C LEU A 39 3.81 -12.15 18.17
N LYS A 40 4.17 -13.04 19.12
CA LYS A 40 3.35 -13.27 20.31
C LYS A 40 3.28 -12.02 21.17
N LYS A 41 4.42 -11.42 21.49
CA LYS A 41 4.47 -10.17 22.27
C LYS A 41 3.73 -9.04 21.57
N ALA A 42 3.86 -8.89 20.25
CA ALA A 42 3.13 -7.88 19.49
C ALA A 42 1.63 -8.12 19.56
N SER A 43 1.16 -9.36 19.34
CA SER A 43 -0.26 -9.73 19.40
C SER A 43 -0.86 -9.49 20.80
N GLU A 44 -0.13 -9.87 21.84
CA GLU A 44 -0.54 -9.67 23.24
C GLU A 44 -0.69 -8.17 23.59
N PHE A 45 0.16 -7.32 23.05
CA PHE A 45 0.02 -5.87 23.22
C PHE A 45 -1.33 -5.36 22.68
N TYR A 46 -1.66 -5.70 21.43
CA TYR A 46 -2.94 -5.27 20.83
C TYR A 46 -4.14 -5.87 21.56
N LYS A 47 -4.07 -7.15 21.92
CA LYS A 47 -5.17 -7.85 22.58
C LYS A 47 -5.36 -7.38 24.02
N ASN A 48 -4.30 -7.33 24.82
CA ASN A 48 -4.41 -7.16 26.27
C ASN A 48 -4.31 -5.69 26.71
N ALA A 49 -3.47 -4.89 26.04
CA ALA A 49 -3.32 -3.47 26.40
C ALA A 49 -4.32 -2.56 25.69
N LEU A 50 -4.68 -2.88 24.42
CA LEU A 50 -5.61 -2.07 23.64
C LEU A 50 -7.01 -2.68 23.52
N GLY A 51 -7.23 -3.92 23.98
CA GLY A 51 -8.53 -4.59 23.92
C GLY A 51 -9.00 -4.89 22.49
N ALA A 52 -8.06 -4.99 21.52
CA ALA A 52 -8.39 -5.18 20.13
C ALA A 52 -8.80 -6.62 19.82
N ASP A 53 -9.61 -6.77 18.75
CA ASP A 53 -9.91 -8.07 18.14
C ASP A 53 -8.70 -8.54 17.32
N VAL A 54 -8.08 -9.62 17.78
CA VAL A 54 -6.82 -10.15 17.23
C VAL A 54 -7.01 -11.58 16.76
N SER A 55 -6.71 -11.86 15.49
CA SER A 55 -6.83 -13.18 14.90
C SER A 55 -5.86 -14.19 15.49
N ALA A 56 -6.10 -15.48 15.24
CA ALA A 56 -5.08 -16.51 15.42
C ALA A 56 -3.91 -16.29 14.44
N PRO A 57 -2.68 -16.71 14.78
CA PRO A 57 -1.56 -16.72 13.85
C PRO A 57 -1.85 -17.64 12.65
N GLN A 58 -1.45 -17.20 11.46
CA GLN A 58 -1.57 -17.96 10.22
C GLN A 58 -0.22 -17.99 9.50
N ASP A 59 0.28 -19.19 9.27
CA ASP A 59 1.48 -19.39 8.46
C ASP A 59 1.15 -19.27 6.98
N LEU A 60 1.97 -18.49 6.26
CA LEU A 60 1.90 -18.29 4.82
C LEU A 60 3.25 -18.71 4.19
N PRO A 61 3.49 -20.01 3.98
CA PRO A 61 4.78 -20.51 3.51
C PRO A 61 5.20 -19.94 2.16
N SER A 62 4.23 -19.72 1.25
CA SER A 62 4.48 -19.11 -0.06
C SER A 62 4.96 -17.66 0.02
N HIS A 63 4.66 -16.95 1.13
CA HIS A 63 5.08 -15.59 1.40
C HIS A 63 6.28 -15.52 2.37
N GLY A 64 6.64 -16.66 3.00
CA GLY A 64 7.72 -16.74 3.97
C GLY A 64 7.45 -15.93 5.24
N VAL A 65 6.21 -15.82 5.66
CA VAL A 65 5.79 -15.08 6.86
C VAL A 65 4.70 -15.81 7.63
N THR A 66 4.64 -15.58 8.94
CA THR A 66 3.48 -15.83 9.78
C THR A 66 2.77 -14.50 10.01
N THR A 67 1.45 -14.43 9.81
CA THR A 67 0.65 -13.22 9.97
C THR A 67 -0.32 -13.33 11.13
N VAL A 68 -0.64 -12.17 11.73
CA VAL A 68 -1.75 -11.96 12.66
C VAL A 68 -2.44 -10.66 12.27
N PHE A 69 -3.76 -10.68 12.17
CA PHE A 69 -4.55 -9.50 11.89
C PHE A 69 -5.17 -8.92 13.15
N VAL A 70 -5.05 -7.61 13.32
CA VAL A 70 -5.74 -6.81 14.34
C VAL A 70 -6.83 -6.01 13.64
N ASN A 71 -8.08 -6.27 13.97
CA ASN A 71 -9.23 -5.62 13.35
C ASN A 71 -9.48 -4.24 14.01
N LEU A 72 -9.55 -3.19 13.20
CA LEU A 72 -9.86 -1.82 13.64
C LEU A 72 -11.26 -1.37 13.21
N GLY A 73 -12.03 -2.26 12.56
CA GLY A 73 -13.36 -1.94 12.04
C GLY A 73 -13.35 -1.30 10.65
N ASN A 74 -12.55 -0.27 10.43
CA ASN A 74 -12.41 0.41 9.15
C ASN A 74 -11.18 0.00 8.32
N SER A 75 -10.19 -0.60 8.97
CA SER A 75 -8.93 -1.12 8.39
C SER A 75 -8.37 -2.19 9.31
N LYS A 76 -7.15 -2.66 9.06
CA LYS A 76 -6.47 -3.66 9.87
C LYS A 76 -5.02 -3.26 10.12
N ILE A 77 -4.44 -3.77 11.20
CA ILE A 77 -3.00 -3.92 11.32
C ILE A 77 -2.66 -5.37 10.98
N GLU A 78 -1.68 -5.58 10.12
CA GLU A 78 -1.11 -6.88 9.83
C GLU A 78 0.22 -7.01 10.55
N LEU A 79 0.31 -7.91 11.52
CA LEU A 79 1.57 -8.22 12.21
C LEU A 79 2.26 -9.33 11.42
N LEU A 80 3.50 -9.10 11.01
CA LEU A 80 4.32 -10.01 10.20
C LEU A 80 5.51 -10.52 11.00
N HIS A 81 5.71 -11.83 10.99
CA HIS A 81 6.92 -12.45 11.52
C HIS A 81 7.58 -13.35 10.46
N PRO A 82 8.92 -13.40 10.37
CA PRO A 82 9.58 -14.27 9.41
C PRO A 82 9.22 -15.73 9.61
N LEU A 83 8.87 -16.43 8.51
CA LEU A 83 8.70 -17.88 8.48
C LEU A 83 9.86 -18.50 7.68
N GLY A 84 10.79 -19.09 8.40
CA GLY A 84 12.01 -19.68 7.83
C GLY A 84 13.09 -18.66 7.45
N ASP A 85 14.28 -19.18 7.13
CA ASP A 85 15.51 -18.39 6.94
C ASP A 85 15.50 -17.51 5.68
N LYS A 86 14.64 -17.84 4.71
CA LYS A 86 14.52 -17.12 3.43
C LYS A 86 13.37 -16.12 3.41
N SER A 87 12.84 -15.75 4.57
CA SER A 87 11.74 -14.78 4.65
C SER A 87 12.12 -13.45 4.00
N PRO A 88 11.24 -12.87 3.15
CA PRO A 88 11.51 -11.59 2.49
C PRO A 88 11.62 -10.43 3.48
N ILE A 89 11.02 -10.53 4.69
CA ILE A 89 11.09 -9.50 5.72
C ILE A 89 12.30 -9.64 6.66
N ALA A 90 13.08 -10.73 6.55
CA ALA A 90 14.27 -10.93 7.40
C ALA A 90 15.29 -9.79 7.25
N GLY A 91 15.50 -9.32 6.01
CA GLY A 91 16.37 -8.18 5.73
C GLY A 91 15.89 -6.86 6.34
N PHE A 92 14.57 -6.65 6.44
CA PHE A 92 13.98 -5.51 7.11
C PHE A 92 14.24 -5.57 8.63
N LEU A 93 13.95 -6.70 9.27
CA LEU A 93 14.16 -6.87 10.71
C LEU A 93 15.64 -6.83 11.11
N LYS A 94 16.55 -7.28 10.23
CA LYS A 94 18.00 -7.13 10.47
C LYS A 94 18.42 -5.65 10.61
N LYS A 95 17.75 -4.74 9.87
CA LYS A 95 18.01 -3.30 9.94
C LYS A 95 17.17 -2.60 11.02
N ASN A 96 16.05 -3.19 11.40
CA ASN A 96 15.06 -2.66 12.34
C ASN A 96 14.79 -3.71 13.43
N ALA A 97 15.77 -3.94 14.30
CA ALA A 97 15.73 -5.02 15.30
C ALA A 97 14.53 -4.94 16.26
N ALA A 98 14.00 -3.75 16.51
CA ALA A 98 12.79 -3.54 17.31
C ALA A 98 11.49 -3.82 16.53
N GLY A 99 11.57 -4.12 15.24
CA GLY A 99 10.43 -4.15 14.33
C GLY A 99 10.09 -2.76 13.78
N GLY A 100 8.94 -2.64 13.11
CA GLY A 100 8.48 -1.37 12.58
C GLY A 100 7.50 -1.52 11.42
N MET A 101 6.98 -0.38 10.95
CA MET A 101 6.08 -0.34 9.81
C MET A 101 6.80 -0.84 8.55
N HIS A 102 6.27 -1.89 7.92
CA HIS A 102 6.84 -2.51 6.75
C HIS A 102 6.23 -1.99 5.45
N HIS A 103 4.91 -1.99 5.35
CA HIS A 103 4.19 -1.47 4.19
C HIS A 103 2.78 -0.99 4.53
N ILE A 104 2.16 -0.31 3.58
CA ILE A 104 0.72 -0.03 3.59
C ILE A 104 0.07 -0.75 2.41
N CYS A 105 -1.13 -1.27 2.60
CA CYS A 105 -1.92 -1.89 1.54
C CYS A 105 -3.13 -1.03 1.21
N ILE A 106 -3.30 -0.70 -0.08
CA ILE A 106 -4.40 0.11 -0.60
C ILE A 106 -5.18 -0.72 -1.61
N GLU A 107 -6.50 -0.78 -1.43
CA GLU A 107 -7.38 -1.43 -2.39
C GLU A 107 -7.46 -0.64 -3.71
N VAL A 108 -7.64 -1.36 -4.81
CA VAL A 108 -7.94 -0.79 -6.12
C VAL A 108 -9.07 -1.58 -6.78
N ASP A 109 -9.90 -0.91 -7.56
CA ASP A 109 -11.05 -1.54 -8.23
C ASP A 109 -10.65 -2.46 -9.39
N ASP A 110 -9.46 -2.27 -10.00
CA ASP A 110 -8.92 -3.08 -11.08
C ASP A 110 -7.39 -3.08 -11.00
N ILE A 111 -6.83 -4.16 -10.48
CA ILE A 111 -5.39 -4.27 -10.20
C ILE A 111 -4.55 -4.24 -11.48
N GLU A 112 -5.00 -4.83 -12.58
CA GLU A 112 -4.24 -4.87 -13.82
C GLU A 112 -4.18 -3.47 -14.46
N LYS A 113 -5.29 -2.73 -14.46
CA LYS A 113 -5.31 -1.33 -14.88
C LYS A 113 -4.46 -0.46 -13.98
N ALA A 114 -4.54 -0.67 -12.66
CA ALA A 114 -3.73 0.07 -11.68
C ALA A 114 -2.22 -0.14 -11.96
N VAL A 115 -1.78 -1.39 -12.11
CA VAL A 115 -0.38 -1.74 -12.40
C VAL A 115 0.08 -1.13 -13.72
N SER A 116 -0.73 -1.24 -14.79
CA SER A 116 -0.42 -0.64 -16.09
C SER A 116 -0.28 0.89 -15.98
N ALA A 117 -1.22 1.54 -15.29
CA ALA A 117 -1.25 2.99 -15.14
C ALA A 117 -0.05 3.51 -14.33
N VAL A 118 0.32 2.86 -13.22
CA VAL A 118 1.48 3.29 -12.41
C VAL A 118 2.80 3.05 -13.15
N LYS A 119 2.94 1.92 -13.86
CA LYS A 119 4.12 1.64 -14.70
C LYS A 119 4.27 2.67 -15.83
N SER A 120 3.19 3.09 -16.49
CA SER A 120 3.23 4.11 -17.55
C SER A 120 3.68 5.49 -17.05
N LYS A 121 3.56 5.75 -15.74
CA LYS A 121 4.04 6.95 -15.05
C LYS A 121 5.45 6.80 -14.46
N GLY A 122 6.15 5.70 -14.77
CA GLY A 122 7.52 5.45 -14.31
C GLY A 122 7.62 4.93 -12.87
N VAL A 123 6.50 4.52 -12.25
CA VAL A 123 6.53 3.90 -10.92
C VAL A 123 7.09 2.48 -11.04
N GLN A 124 8.12 2.19 -10.26
CA GLN A 124 8.75 0.88 -10.23
C GLN A 124 7.94 -0.11 -9.40
N CYS A 125 7.52 -1.22 -10.00
CA CYS A 125 6.94 -2.36 -9.31
C CYS A 125 8.03 -3.35 -8.91
N LEU A 126 7.81 -4.12 -7.82
CA LEU A 126 8.77 -5.15 -7.36
C LEU A 126 8.71 -6.43 -8.18
N ALA A 127 7.66 -6.63 -8.98
CA ALA A 127 7.48 -7.80 -9.83
C ALA A 127 6.93 -7.40 -11.21
N GLU A 128 7.12 -8.27 -12.19
CA GLU A 128 6.58 -8.10 -13.54
C GLU A 128 5.07 -8.28 -13.59
N LYS A 129 4.55 -9.25 -12.82
CA LYS A 129 3.14 -9.64 -12.75
C LYS A 129 2.63 -9.58 -11.32
N THR A 130 1.31 -9.46 -11.18
CA THR A 130 0.60 -9.61 -9.92
C THR A 130 0.83 -11.01 -9.33
N SER A 131 0.78 -11.11 -8.01
CA SER A 131 0.79 -12.37 -7.25
C SER A 131 -0.45 -12.43 -6.37
N ILE A 132 -0.70 -13.59 -5.76
CA ILE A 132 -1.80 -13.73 -4.80
C ILE A 132 -1.26 -13.34 -3.42
N GLY A 133 -1.90 -12.37 -2.77
CA GLY A 133 -1.56 -11.88 -1.42
C GLY A 133 -2.16 -12.72 -0.29
N ALA A 134 -1.94 -12.29 0.95
CA ALA A 134 -2.39 -12.99 2.16
C ALA A 134 -3.91 -13.20 2.23
N HIS A 135 -4.69 -12.31 1.62
CA HIS A 135 -6.16 -12.41 1.55
C HIS A 135 -6.68 -13.24 0.37
N GLY A 136 -5.80 -13.93 -0.38
CA GLY A 136 -6.19 -14.71 -1.57
C GLY A 136 -6.55 -13.85 -2.78
N LYS A 137 -6.26 -12.57 -2.76
CA LYS A 137 -6.53 -11.60 -3.82
C LYS A 137 -5.26 -11.22 -4.59
N PRO A 138 -5.36 -10.80 -5.87
CA PRO A 138 -4.21 -10.29 -6.61
C PRO A 138 -3.63 -9.03 -5.97
N VAL A 139 -2.31 -8.99 -5.88
CA VAL A 139 -1.55 -7.87 -5.32
C VAL A 139 -0.35 -7.48 -6.19
N MET A 140 0.10 -6.24 -6.03
CA MET A 140 1.34 -5.72 -6.59
C MET A 140 2.03 -4.78 -5.61
N PHE A 141 3.31 -5.02 -5.35
CA PHE A 141 4.13 -4.11 -4.54
C PHE A 141 4.82 -3.06 -5.40
N LEU A 142 4.71 -1.80 -4.97
CA LEU A 142 5.39 -0.65 -5.57
C LEU A 142 6.66 -0.33 -4.77
N HIS A 143 7.77 -0.13 -5.49
CA HIS A 143 9.07 0.06 -4.87
C HIS A 143 9.14 1.39 -4.09
N PRO A 144 9.69 1.41 -2.86
CA PRO A 144 9.78 2.62 -2.02
C PRO A 144 10.43 3.83 -2.70
N LYS A 145 11.40 3.63 -3.59
CA LYS A 145 12.04 4.73 -4.34
C LYS A 145 11.07 5.55 -5.17
N SER A 146 9.98 4.93 -5.65
CA SER A 146 8.93 5.61 -6.41
C SER A 146 7.79 6.14 -5.54
N CYS A 147 7.79 5.80 -4.23
CA CYS A 147 6.68 6.01 -3.31
C CYS A 147 7.13 6.74 -2.03
N ASN A 148 8.03 7.73 -2.17
CA ASN A 148 8.52 8.58 -1.06
C ASN A 148 9.09 7.77 0.13
N GLY A 149 9.76 6.65 -0.16
CA GLY A 149 10.36 5.78 0.86
C GLY A 149 9.42 4.77 1.50
N VAL A 150 8.15 4.72 1.11
CA VAL A 150 7.14 3.78 1.63
C VAL A 150 6.97 2.62 0.65
N LEU A 151 7.04 1.38 1.15
CA LEU A 151 6.61 0.21 0.40
C LEU A 151 5.07 0.23 0.34
N ILE A 152 4.51 0.20 -0.87
CA ILE A 152 3.05 0.20 -1.06
C ILE A 152 2.64 -1.11 -1.71
N GLU A 153 1.64 -1.76 -1.15
CA GLU A 153 0.93 -2.86 -1.75
C GLU A 153 -0.38 -2.35 -2.35
N LEU A 154 -0.64 -2.69 -3.60
CA LEU A 154 -1.97 -2.56 -4.20
C LEU A 154 -2.65 -3.91 -4.15
N GLU A 155 -3.90 -3.98 -3.68
CA GLU A 155 -4.70 -5.20 -3.61
C GLU A 155 -6.00 -5.01 -4.38
N GLN A 156 -6.40 -6.04 -5.14
CA GLN A 156 -7.72 -6.07 -5.79
C GLN A 156 -8.84 -5.98 -4.74
N ALA A 157 -9.79 -5.06 -4.90
CA ALA A 157 -10.93 -4.89 -4.01
C ALA A 157 -11.91 -6.09 -4.01
#